data_9c135c61f0daada060dd9b6dd4e35d1f
#
_entry.id   9c135c61f0daada060dd9b6dd4e35d1f
#
_cell.length_a   1.000
_cell.length_b   1.000
_cell.length_c   1.000
_cell.angle_alpha   90.00
_cell.angle_beta   90.00
_cell.angle_gamma   90.00
#
_symmetry.space_group_name_H-M   'P 1'
#
loop_
_entity.id
_entity.type
_entity.pdbx_description
1 polymer ?
#
loop_
_entity_poly.entity_id
_entity_poly.type
_entity_poly.pdbx_seq_one_letter_code
_entity_poly.pdbx_strand_id
1 'polypeptide(L)'
;MFDTINQTDVFTGEYYFDIVTLYKFTDVPPAIQRYIIARASMRAATQLVSNADLVKLLQLEEQQARANAIEFETEQGDHNFMGFPQQTNYRAYQPYKALIR
;
A
#
# COMPACT_ATOMS: atom_id res chain seq x y z
N MET A 1 -23.05 1.13 -3.43
CA MET A 1 -22.86 0.07 -4.44
C MET A 1 -24.21 -0.37 -4.97
N PHE A 2 -24.31 -0.63 -6.25
CA PHE A 2 -25.57 -0.92 -6.90
C PHE A 2 -25.44 -2.19 -7.77
N ASP A 3 -26.40 -3.09 -7.64
CA ASP A 3 -26.46 -4.28 -8.48
C ASP A 3 -27.22 -3.94 -9.78
N THR A 4 -26.50 -3.96 -10.89
CA THR A 4 -27.05 -3.64 -12.21
C THR A 4 -27.91 -4.76 -12.79
N ILE A 5 -27.72 -6.00 -12.33
CA ILE A 5 -28.48 -7.16 -12.80
C ILE A 5 -29.88 -7.16 -12.18
N ASN A 6 -29.96 -6.96 -10.87
CA ASN A 6 -31.22 -6.94 -10.12
C ASN A 6 -31.78 -5.53 -9.94
N GLN A 7 -31.05 -4.50 -10.37
CA GLN A 7 -31.41 -3.08 -10.26
C GLN A 7 -31.79 -2.67 -8.83
N THR A 8 -30.99 -3.11 -7.85
CA THR A 8 -31.21 -2.81 -6.43
C THR A 8 -29.90 -2.47 -5.74
N ASP A 9 -29.98 -1.70 -4.68
CA ASP A 9 -28.89 -1.41 -3.76
C ASP A 9 -28.91 -2.34 -2.53
N VAL A 10 -29.90 -3.19 -2.44
CA VAL A 10 -30.05 -4.17 -1.35
C VAL A 10 -29.48 -5.52 -1.79
N PHE A 11 -28.50 -6.02 -1.05
CA PHE A 11 -27.83 -7.28 -1.34
C PHE A 11 -28.26 -8.34 -0.31
N THR A 12 -28.57 -9.54 -0.80
CA THR A 12 -28.84 -10.71 0.02
C THR A 12 -27.68 -11.70 -0.14
N GLY A 13 -27.05 -12.08 0.97
CA GLY A 13 -25.93 -13.01 0.98
C GLY A 13 -24.62 -12.36 1.40
N GLU A 14 -23.54 -13.14 1.37
CA GLU A 14 -22.20 -12.66 1.70
C GLU A 14 -21.44 -12.30 0.43
N TYR A 15 -20.87 -11.09 0.43
CA TYR A 15 -20.05 -10.58 -0.66
C TYR A 15 -18.69 -10.15 -0.12
N TYR A 16 -17.63 -10.47 -0.86
CA TYR A 16 -16.25 -10.11 -0.50
C TYR A 16 -15.74 -9.05 -1.45
N PHE A 17 -15.24 -7.96 -0.88
CA PHE A 17 -14.74 -6.83 -1.65
C PHE A 17 -13.35 -6.43 -1.19
N ASP A 18 -12.49 -6.10 -2.15
CA ASP A 18 -11.25 -5.38 -1.88
C ASP A 18 -11.54 -3.88 -1.97
N ILE A 19 -11.34 -3.18 -0.85
CA ILE A 19 -11.67 -1.76 -0.75
C ILE A 19 -10.40 -0.94 -0.54
N VAL A 20 -10.24 0.10 -1.35
CA VAL A 20 -9.23 1.13 -1.12
C VAL A 20 -9.92 2.31 -0.44
N THR A 21 -9.54 2.60 0.80
CA THR A 21 -10.19 3.61 1.63
C THR A 21 -9.27 4.82 1.80
N LEU A 22 -9.84 6.02 1.67
CA LEU A 22 -9.13 7.26 2.00
C LEU A 22 -9.30 7.58 3.48
N TYR A 23 -8.19 7.51 4.21
CA TYR A 23 -8.17 7.86 5.62
C TYR A 23 -7.75 9.32 5.83
N LYS A 24 -8.16 9.88 6.96
CA LYS A 24 -7.61 11.17 7.41
C LYS A 24 -6.14 10.98 7.74
N PHE A 25 -5.34 12.04 7.52
CA PHE A 25 -3.91 11.98 7.79
C PHE A 25 -3.57 11.55 9.22
N THR A 26 -4.39 11.97 10.19
CA THR A 26 -4.22 11.63 11.60
C THR A 26 -4.41 10.14 11.90
N ASP A 27 -5.16 9.44 11.05
CA ASP A 27 -5.48 8.02 11.23
C ASP A 27 -4.50 7.09 10.52
N VAL A 28 -3.58 7.66 9.74
CA VAL A 28 -2.56 6.93 9.00
C VAL A 28 -1.43 6.51 9.95
N PRO A 29 -0.85 5.31 9.80
CA PRO A 29 0.29 4.88 10.63
C PRO A 29 1.48 5.85 10.58
N PRO A 30 2.23 6.03 11.69
CA PRO A 30 3.31 7.01 11.77
C PRO A 30 4.40 6.89 10.70
N ALA A 31 4.75 5.67 10.30
CA ALA A 31 5.76 5.44 9.26
C ALA A 31 5.33 6.03 7.92
N ILE A 32 4.05 5.85 7.56
CA ILE A 32 3.48 6.39 6.33
C ILE A 32 3.31 7.92 6.42
N GLN A 33 2.93 8.43 7.59
CA GLN A 33 2.86 9.87 7.83
C GLN A 33 4.22 10.55 7.59
N ARG A 34 5.30 9.96 8.10
CA ARG A 34 6.66 10.46 7.89
C ARG A 34 7.04 10.48 6.42
N TYR A 35 6.68 9.44 5.69
CA TYR A 35 6.91 9.38 4.25
C TYR A 35 6.16 10.48 3.50
N ILE A 36 4.90 10.70 3.84
CA ILE A 36 4.08 11.77 3.23
C ILE A 36 4.70 13.14 3.50
N ILE A 37 5.12 13.41 4.74
CA ILE A 37 5.75 14.67 5.12
C ILE A 37 7.08 14.88 4.38
N ALA A 38 7.94 13.86 4.33
CA ALA A 38 9.22 13.93 3.64
C ALA A 38 9.04 14.19 2.14
N ARG A 39 8.10 13.49 1.51
CA ARG A 39 7.77 13.67 0.09
C ARG A 39 7.24 15.08 -0.21
N ALA A 40 6.33 15.56 0.61
CA ALA A 40 5.76 16.91 0.47
C ALA A 40 6.82 17.97 0.67
N SER A 41 7.70 17.82 1.66
CA SER A 41 8.80 18.74 1.94
C SER A 41 9.78 18.82 0.77
N MET A 42 10.14 17.68 0.19
CA MET A 42 11.02 17.63 -0.98
C MET A 42 10.40 18.37 -2.18
N ARG A 43 9.13 18.15 -2.45
CA ARG A 43 8.43 18.81 -3.55
C ARG A 43 8.30 20.31 -3.32
N ALA A 44 7.96 20.72 -2.10
CA ALA A 44 7.87 22.13 -1.74
C ALA A 44 9.22 22.83 -1.86
N ALA A 45 10.30 22.23 -1.38
CA ALA A 45 11.64 22.78 -1.48
C ALA A 45 12.10 22.93 -2.93
N THR A 46 11.80 21.95 -3.79
CA THR A 46 12.12 22.01 -5.21
C THR A 46 11.40 23.16 -5.92
N GLN A 47 10.15 23.40 -5.57
CA GLN A 47 9.32 24.42 -6.23
C GLN A 47 9.53 25.83 -5.67
N LEU A 48 9.72 25.97 -4.36
CA LEU A 48 9.71 27.26 -3.67
C LEU A 48 11.09 27.80 -3.34
N VAL A 49 12.03 26.95 -2.96
CA VAL A 49 13.33 27.35 -2.44
C VAL A 49 14.43 27.27 -3.50
N SER A 50 14.35 26.33 -4.42
CA SER A 50 15.32 26.14 -5.51
C SER A 50 16.77 25.97 -5.04
N ASN A 51 16.99 25.47 -3.81
CA ASN A 51 18.32 25.21 -3.27
C ASN A 51 18.69 23.74 -3.51
N ALA A 52 19.68 23.51 -4.38
CA ALA A 52 20.08 22.16 -4.79
C ALA A 52 20.59 21.31 -3.61
N ASP A 53 21.32 21.90 -2.66
CA ASP A 53 21.85 21.15 -1.51
C ASP A 53 20.74 20.72 -0.55
N LEU A 54 19.79 21.62 -0.29
CA LEU A 54 18.61 21.31 0.52
C LEU A 54 17.76 20.21 -0.13
N VAL A 55 17.54 20.28 -1.44
CA VAL A 55 16.79 19.27 -2.19
C VAL A 55 17.46 17.91 -2.11
N LYS A 56 18.79 17.83 -2.20
CA LYS A 56 19.52 16.57 -2.05
C LYS A 56 19.35 15.96 -0.66
N LEU A 57 19.44 16.77 0.39
CA LEU A 57 19.23 16.32 1.76
C LEU A 57 17.79 15.78 1.96
N LEU A 58 16.81 16.53 1.48
CA LEU A 58 15.41 16.12 1.57
C LEU A 58 15.12 14.87 0.74
N GLN A 59 15.81 14.71 -0.38
CA GLN A 59 15.70 13.50 -1.20
C GLN A 59 16.21 12.26 -0.46
N LEU A 60 17.32 12.40 0.27
CA LEU A 60 17.86 11.30 1.11
C LEU A 60 16.87 10.96 2.24
N GLU A 61 16.32 11.95 2.90
CA GLU A 61 15.29 11.75 3.93
C GLU A 61 14.05 11.07 3.37
N GLU A 62 13.61 11.46 2.18
CA GLU A 62 12.47 10.86 1.50
C GLU A 62 12.73 9.39 1.18
N GLN A 63 13.90 9.07 0.66
CA GLN A 63 14.27 7.68 0.36
C GLN A 63 14.30 6.82 1.63
N GLN A 64 14.83 7.33 2.71
CA GLN A 64 14.86 6.63 3.99
C GLN A 64 13.45 6.44 4.54
N ALA A 65 12.64 7.47 4.52
CA ALA A 65 11.25 7.40 4.97
C ALA A 65 10.42 6.42 4.12
N ARG A 66 10.68 6.39 2.81
CA ARG A 66 10.05 5.43 1.89
C ARG A 66 10.43 4.00 2.23
N ALA A 67 11.72 3.74 2.49
CA ALA A 67 12.19 2.41 2.88
C ALA A 67 11.53 1.95 4.18
N ASN A 68 11.43 2.83 5.17
CA ASN A 68 10.77 2.53 6.44
C ASN A 68 9.26 2.28 6.26
N ALA A 69 8.59 3.02 5.39
CA ALA A 69 7.18 2.82 5.11
C ALA A 69 6.92 1.48 4.41
N ILE A 70 7.78 1.10 3.46
CA ILE A 70 7.69 -0.19 2.76
C ILE A 70 7.96 -1.33 3.74
N GLU A 71 8.95 -1.20 4.61
CA GLU A 71 9.25 -2.18 5.66
C GLU A 71 8.05 -2.36 6.59
N PHE A 72 7.44 -1.28 7.04
CA PHE A 72 6.25 -1.31 7.88
C PHE A 72 5.09 -2.04 7.19
N GLU A 73 4.82 -1.73 5.93
CA GLU A 73 3.77 -2.39 5.14
C GLU A 73 4.05 -3.88 4.95
N THR A 74 5.30 -4.24 4.71
CA THR A 74 5.72 -5.63 4.52
C THR A 74 5.56 -6.43 5.81
N GLU A 75 5.94 -5.84 6.94
CA GLU A 75 5.76 -6.46 8.26
C GLU A 75 4.29 -6.66 8.60
N GLN A 76 3.45 -5.69 8.29
CA GLN A 76 2.00 -5.78 8.50
C GLN A 76 1.34 -6.83 7.62
N GLY A 77 1.82 -6.98 6.40
CA GLY A 77 1.33 -7.99 5.47
C GLY A 77 1.70 -9.42 5.86
N ASP A 78 2.70 -9.57 6.76
CA ASP A 78 3.20 -10.87 7.23
C ASP A 78 3.46 -11.85 6.06
N HIS A 79 4.06 -11.33 5.00
CA HIS A 79 4.38 -12.11 3.81
C HIS A 79 5.46 -13.13 4.10
N ASN A 80 5.24 -14.34 3.64
CA ASN A 80 6.11 -15.46 3.91
C ASN A 80 6.36 -16.23 2.61
N PHE A 81 7.56 -16.78 2.46
CA PHE A 81 7.94 -17.59 1.31
C PHE A 81 7.04 -18.83 1.15
N MET A 82 6.61 -19.42 2.26
CA MET A 82 5.75 -20.61 2.27
C MET A 82 4.27 -20.28 2.01
N GLY A 83 3.92 -18.99 2.08
CA GLY A 83 2.62 -18.47 1.73
C GLY A 83 1.70 -18.15 2.89
N PHE A 84 0.72 -17.35 2.53
CA PHE A 84 -0.29 -16.91 3.46
C PHE A 84 -1.64 -17.52 3.06
N PRO A 85 -2.20 -18.43 3.87
CA PRO A 85 -3.39 -19.16 3.46
C PRO A 85 -4.64 -18.28 3.27
N GLN A 86 -4.59 -17.05 3.81
CA GLN A 86 -5.70 -16.11 3.72
C GLN A 86 -5.63 -15.20 2.48
N GLN A 87 -4.53 -15.22 1.75
CA GLN A 87 -4.40 -14.41 0.53
C GLN A 87 -4.83 -15.22 -0.70
N THR A 88 -5.86 -14.74 -1.37
CA THR A 88 -6.40 -15.41 -2.56
C THR A 88 -5.41 -15.48 -3.72
N ASN A 89 -4.44 -14.57 -3.77
CA ASN A 89 -3.41 -14.55 -4.80
C ASN A 89 -2.22 -15.46 -4.50
N TYR A 90 -2.15 -15.99 -3.30
CA TYR A 90 -1.07 -16.88 -2.92
C TYR A 90 -1.43 -18.33 -3.24
N ARG A 91 -0.54 -18.96 -3.95
CA ARG A 91 -0.64 -20.40 -4.21
C ARG A 91 0.51 -21.12 -3.55
N ALA A 92 0.21 -22.11 -2.74
CA ALA A 92 1.23 -22.99 -2.20
C ALA A 92 2.01 -23.66 -3.34
N TYR A 93 3.31 -23.89 -3.11
CA TYR A 93 4.13 -24.61 -4.06
C TYR A 93 3.59 -26.02 -4.26
N GLN A 94 3.12 -26.29 -5.46
CA GLN A 94 2.49 -27.56 -5.83
C GLN A 94 3.07 -28.05 -7.15
N PRO A 95 4.25 -28.70 -7.12
CA PRO A 95 4.94 -29.10 -8.36
C PRO A 95 4.16 -30.11 -9.20
N TYR A 96 3.30 -30.92 -8.57
CA TYR A 96 2.48 -31.88 -9.31
C TYR A 96 1.46 -31.22 -10.26
N LYS A 97 1.07 -29.98 -10.00
CA LYS A 97 0.13 -29.25 -10.87
C LYS A 97 0.75 -28.89 -12.23
N ALA A 98 2.06 -28.83 -12.34
CA ALA A 98 2.72 -28.64 -13.61
C ALA A 98 2.51 -29.81 -14.59
N LEU A 99 2.18 -31.00 -14.07
CA LEU A 99 1.92 -32.20 -14.84
C LEU A 99 0.43 -32.38 -15.19
N ILE A 100 -0.44 -31.55 -14.61
CA ILE A 100 -1.89 -31.60 -14.86
C ILE A 100 -2.20 -30.60 -15.98
N ARG A 101 -2.82 -31.11 -17.03
CA ARG A 101 -3.25 -30.30 -18.18
C ARG A 101 -4.73 -29.99 -18.13
#